data_d535e4116d401e3628034cae765b4d41
#
_entry.id   d535e4116d401e3628034cae765b4d41
#
_cell.length_a   1.000
_cell.length_b   1.000
_cell.length_c   1.000
_cell.angle_alpha   90.00
_cell.angle_beta   90.00
_cell.angle_gamma   90.00
#
_symmetry.space_group_name_H-M   'P 1'
#
loop_
_entity.id
_entity.type
_entity.pdbx_description
1 polymer ?
#
loop_
_entity_poly.entity_id
_entity_poly.type
_entity_poly.pdbx_seq_one_letter_code
_entity_poly.pdbx_strand_id
1 'polypeptide(L)'
;RIAVLTEAREAIIHKEFHLSSADPKIVGEANAVPIGRTNYDVADQLGNLGMEAIHPNAAKGMRKNNIPLRVKNTFEPEHNGTLITCDYISDAPRVEIIAGCRGIYALELFDQDMAGNLTHYDREILAMIRRFRVQIVSKDINANTITHYLSASLKEIKRIRRELESV
;
A
#
# COMPACT_ATOMS: atom_id res chain seq x y z
N ARG A 1 -1.37 16.10 10.50
CA ARG A 1 -0.86 16.81 11.70
C ARG A 1 -1.80 17.93 12.14
N ILE A 2 -2.28 18.81 11.22
CA ILE A 2 -3.22 19.89 11.57
C ILE A 2 -4.48 19.32 12.20
N ALA A 3 -5.16 18.35 11.55
CA ALA A 3 -6.38 17.74 12.07
C ALA A 3 -6.24 17.19 13.50
N VAL A 4 -5.07 16.58 13.81
CA VAL A 4 -4.79 16.06 15.15
C VAL A 4 -4.61 17.20 16.16
N LEU A 5 -3.87 18.27 15.79
CA LEU A 5 -3.61 19.39 16.69
C LEU A 5 -4.85 20.24 16.96
N THR A 6 -5.79 20.28 16.02
CA THR A 6 -7.04 21.04 16.16
C THR A 6 -8.21 20.19 16.67
N GLU A 7 -7.97 18.92 16.99
CA GLU A 7 -9.00 17.96 17.40
C GLU A 7 -10.20 17.97 16.44
N ALA A 8 -9.88 17.96 15.14
CA ALA A 8 -10.88 18.06 14.09
C ALA A 8 -11.90 16.92 14.16
N ARG A 9 -13.19 17.24 13.98
CA ARG A 9 -14.26 16.22 13.93
C ARG A 9 -14.13 15.31 12.73
N GLU A 10 -13.60 15.81 11.62
CA GLU A 10 -13.38 15.10 10.37
C GLU A 10 -12.30 15.82 9.58
N ALA A 11 -11.49 15.09 8.83
CA ALA A 11 -10.59 15.63 7.82
C ALA A 11 -11.15 15.34 6.43
N ILE A 12 -11.18 16.32 5.54
CA ILE A 12 -11.66 16.14 4.16
C ILE A 12 -10.50 16.36 3.20
N ILE A 13 -10.30 15.41 2.29
CA ILE A 13 -9.32 15.50 1.20
C ILE A 13 -10.07 15.51 -0.13
N HIS A 14 -9.76 16.49 -0.97
CA HIS A 14 -10.27 16.56 -2.33
C HIS A 14 -9.26 15.95 -3.31
N LYS A 15 -9.74 15.08 -4.19
CA LYS A 15 -8.97 14.45 -5.26
C LYS A 15 -9.71 14.56 -6.59
N GLU A 16 -9.07 14.12 -7.68
CA GLU A 16 -9.67 14.14 -9.02
C GLU A 16 -10.73 13.05 -9.23
N PHE A 17 -10.70 11.98 -8.43
CA PHE A 17 -11.61 10.84 -8.50
C PHE A 17 -12.11 10.46 -7.11
N HIS A 18 -13.25 9.79 -7.06
CA HIS A 18 -13.69 9.10 -5.85
C HIS A 18 -12.74 7.93 -5.52
N LEU A 19 -12.64 7.57 -4.24
CA LEU A 19 -12.12 6.26 -3.89
C LEU A 19 -13.12 5.21 -4.39
N SER A 20 -12.65 4.31 -5.25
CA SER A 20 -13.51 3.41 -6.01
C SER A 20 -13.08 1.95 -5.85
N SER A 21 -13.94 1.03 -6.27
CA SER A 21 -13.70 -0.41 -6.25
C SER A 21 -12.48 -0.87 -7.06
N ALA A 22 -11.98 -0.02 -7.97
CA ALA A 22 -10.74 -0.20 -8.72
C ALA A 22 -10.20 1.16 -9.15
N ASP A 23 -8.95 1.22 -9.63
CA ASP A 23 -8.37 2.46 -10.15
C ASP A 23 -9.04 2.86 -11.48
N PRO A 24 -9.77 4.00 -11.54
CA PRO A 24 -10.45 4.46 -12.76
C PRO A 24 -9.49 4.65 -13.94
N LYS A 25 -8.23 4.98 -13.70
CA LYS A 25 -7.20 5.15 -14.75
C LYS A 25 -6.81 3.82 -15.41
N ILE A 26 -7.03 2.70 -14.72
CA ILE A 26 -6.70 1.35 -15.23
C ILE A 26 -7.92 0.69 -15.86
N VAL A 27 -9.07 0.75 -15.18
CA VAL A 27 -10.28 0.01 -15.60
C VAL A 27 -11.26 0.86 -16.40
N GLY A 28 -11.08 2.19 -16.44
CA GLY A 28 -12.03 3.16 -16.97
C GLY A 28 -13.07 3.59 -15.91
N GLU A 29 -13.51 4.84 -15.99
CA GLU A 29 -14.43 5.45 -15.01
C GLU A 29 -15.76 4.69 -14.91
N ALA A 30 -16.30 4.22 -16.02
CA ALA A 30 -17.57 3.48 -16.06
C ALA A 30 -17.55 2.13 -15.30
N ASN A 31 -16.37 1.56 -15.09
CA ASN A 31 -16.17 0.28 -14.39
C ASN A 31 -15.73 0.45 -12.95
N ALA A 32 -15.40 1.65 -12.53
CA ALA A 32 -14.95 1.97 -11.19
C ALA A 32 -16.14 2.45 -10.34
N VAL A 33 -16.62 1.63 -9.41
CA VAL A 33 -17.75 1.98 -8.55
C VAL A 33 -17.26 2.74 -7.33
N PRO A 34 -17.75 3.99 -7.08
CA PRO A 34 -17.38 4.75 -5.90
C PRO A 34 -17.74 4.00 -4.61
N ILE A 35 -16.85 4.05 -3.64
CA ILE A 35 -17.02 3.43 -2.32
C ILE A 35 -17.53 4.48 -1.35
N GLY A 36 -18.64 4.20 -0.67
CA GLY A 36 -19.23 5.12 0.30
C GLY A 36 -18.51 5.10 1.66
N ARG A 37 -18.02 3.94 2.08
CA ARG A 37 -17.35 3.77 3.38
C ARG A 37 -16.32 2.66 3.36
N THR A 38 -15.19 2.86 4.07
CA THR A 38 -14.15 1.86 4.29
C THR A 38 -13.40 2.15 5.61
N ASN A 39 -12.38 1.37 5.92
CA ASN A 39 -11.56 1.57 7.12
C ASN A 39 -10.11 1.93 6.79
N TYR A 40 -9.35 2.32 7.83
CA TYR A 40 -7.95 2.72 7.67
C TYR A 40 -7.03 1.56 7.24
N ASP A 41 -7.35 0.31 7.61
CA ASP A 41 -6.51 -0.82 7.23
C ASP A 41 -6.60 -1.10 5.73
N VAL A 42 -7.80 -0.99 5.14
CA VAL A 42 -7.99 -1.05 3.68
C VAL A 42 -7.27 0.13 3.00
N ALA A 43 -7.41 1.35 3.52
CA ALA A 43 -6.76 2.54 2.96
C ALA A 43 -5.22 2.43 2.99
N ASP A 44 -4.63 1.87 4.07
CA ASP A 44 -3.20 1.62 4.19
C ASP A 44 -2.72 0.57 3.16
N GLN A 45 -3.50 -0.50 2.93
CA GLN A 45 -3.20 -1.51 1.92
C GLN A 45 -3.21 -0.94 0.49
N LEU A 46 -4.15 -0.05 0.19
CA LEU A 46 -4.20 0.63 -1.10
C LEU A 46 -2.95 1.49 -1.34
N GLY A 47 -2.47 2.19 -0.30
CA GLY A 47 -1.23 2.96 -0.35
C GLY A 47 -0.01 2.10 -0.69
N ASN A 48 0.08 0.89 -0.12
CA ASN A 48 1.14 -0.06 -0.43
C ASN A 48 1.13 -0.55 -1.88
N LEU A 49 -0.03 -0.59 -2.51
CA LEU A 49 -0.21 -1.01 -3.90
C LEU A 49 -0.17 0.16 -4.90
N GLY A 50 0.20 1.37 -4.45
CA GLY A 50 0.33 2.55 -5.31
C GLY A 50 -0.98 3.30 -5.60
N MET A 51 -2.10 2.83 -5.07
CA MET A 51 -3.37 3.57 -5.04
C MET A 51 -3.40 4.48 -3.81
N GLU A 52 -2.63 5.56 -3.81
CA GLU A 52 -2.58 6.47 -2.65
C GLU A 52 -3.91 7.20 -2.43
N ALA A 53 -4.79 6.59 -1.64
CA ALA A 53 -5.93 7.30 -1.10
C ALA A 53 -5.47 8.38 -0.12
N ILE A 54 -4.48 8.05 0.73
CA ILE A 54 -3.92 8.91 1.77
C ILE A 54 -2.45 8.60 1.95
N HIS A 55 -1.66 9.62 2.28
CA HIS A 55 -0.28 9.39 2.70
C HIS A 55 -0.23 8.58 4.02
N PRO A 56 0.58 7.48 4.12
CA PRO A 56 0.56 6.57 5.27
C PRO A 56 0.76 7.25 6.64
N ASN A 57 1.63 8.26 6.72
CA ASN A 57 1.83 9.00 7.97
C ASN A 57 0.62 9.84 8.39
N ALA A 58 -0.18 10.32 7.42
CA ALA A 58 -1.41 11.04 7.72
C ALA A 58 -2.49 10.06 8.21
N ALA A 59 -2.66 8.93 7.54
CA ALA A 59 -3.56 7.86 7.96
C ALA A 59 -3.25 7.38 9.38
N LYS A 60 -1.97 7.09 9.68
CA LYS A 60 -1.51 6.68 11.01
C LYS A 60 -1.85 7.71 12.10
N GLY A 61 -1.65 9.00 11.81
CA GLY A 61 -1.96 10.07 12.76
C GLY A 61 -3.45 10.18 13.06
N MET A 62 -4.29 10.13 12.04
CA MET A 62 -5.75 10.20 12.18
C MET A 62 -6.34 8.96 12.85
N ARG A 63 -5.88 7.76 12.45
CA ARG A 63 -6.27 6.50 13.07
C ARG A 63 -5.98 6.49 14.58
N LYS A 64 -4.78 6.90 15.00
CA LYS A 64 -4.41 6.96 16.43
C LYS A 64 -5.27 7.90 17.26
N ASN A 65 -5.81 8.94 16.65
CA ASN A 65 -6.65 9.94 17.32
C ASN A 65 -8.13 9.77 17.01
N ASN A 66 -8.50 8.66 16.36
CA ASN A 66 -9.87 8.32 15.98
C ASN A 66 -10.58 9.44 15.19
N ILE A 67 -9.83 10.13 14.34
CA ILE A 67 -10.38 11.21 13.49
C ILE A 67 -10.82 10.61 12.16
N PRO A 68 -12.10 10.70 11.77
CA PRO A 68 -12.59 10.27 10.48
C PRO A 68 -11.94 11.05 9.33
N LEU A 69 -11.71 10.38 8.21
CA LEU A 69 -11.26 11.01 6.98
C LEU A 69 -12.29 10.82 5.88
N ARG A 70 -12.57 11.87 5.13
CA ARG A 70 -13.41 11.82 3.95
C ARG A 70 -12.61 12.15 2.69
N VAL A 71 -12.70 11.29 1.70
CA VAL A 71 -12.14 11.52 0.36
C VAL A 71 -13.28 11.92 -0.57
N LYS A 72 -13.20 13.10 -1.18
CA LYS A 72 -14.20 13.63 -2.12
C LYS A 72 -13.59 13.86 -3.50
N ASN A 73 -14.39 13.68 -4.53
CA ASN A 73 -14.06 14.14 -5.87
C ASN A 73 -14.28 15.66 -5.95
N THR A 74 -13.27 16.40 -6.39
CA THR A 74 -13.34 17.87 -6.55
C THR A 74 -14.38 18.29 -7.60
N PHE A 75 -14.57 17.45 -8.61
CA PHE A 75 -15.49 17.74 -9.72
C PHE A 75 -16.93 17.34 -9.46
N GLU A 76 -17.18 16.63 -8.35
CA GLU A 76 -18.51 16.19 -7.92
C GLU A 76 -18.76 16.59 -6.46
N PRO A 77 -18.86 17.90 -6.17
CA PRO A 77 -18.92 18.42 -4.78
C PRO A 77 -20.15 17.94 -4.02
N GLU A 78 -21.26 17.66 -4.71
CA GLU A 78 -22.50 17.17 -4.10
C GLU A 78 -22.44 15.70 -3.67
N HIS A 79 -21.48 14.93 -4.22
CA HIS A 79 -21.31 13.54 -3.81
C HIS A 79 -20.66 13.47 -2.42
N ASN A 80 -21.20 12.62 -1.53
CA ASN A 80 -20.69 12.49 -0.15
C ASN A 80 -19.25 11.98 -0.04
N GLY A 81 -18.70 11.39 -1.11
CA GLY A 81 -17.37 10.80 -1.11
C GLY A 81 -17.29 9.53 -0.28
N THR A 82 -16.06 9.13 0.05
CA THR A 82 -15.76 7.95 0.86
C THR A 82 -15.40 8.34 2.28
N LEU A 83 -16.13 7.85 3.25
CA LEU A 83 -15.80 8.01 4.67
C LEU A 83 -14.90 6.85 5.13
N ILE A 84 -13.73 7.19 5.71
CA ILE A 84 -12.75 6.24 6.24
C ILE A 84 -12.70 6.40 7.76
N THR A 85 -12.99 5.32 8.48
CA THR A 85 -13.03 5.28 9.96
C THR A 85 -12.24 4.10 10.51
N CYS A 86 -12.01 4.05 11.82
CA CYS A 86 -11.31 2.94 12.47
C CYS A 86 -12.21 1.70 12.66
N ASP A 87 -13.50 1.93 12.82
CA ASP A 87 -14.49 0.96 13.31
C ASP A 87 -15.31 0.29 12.20
N TYR A 88 -15.15 0.72 10.95
CA TYR A 88 -15.94 0.17 9.86
C TYR A 88 -15.55 -1.27 9.55
N ILE A 89 -16.55 -2.11 9.55
CA ILE A 89 -16.51 -3.50 9.07
C ILE A 89 -17.70 -3.67 8.11
N SER A 90 -17.47 -4.33 6.98
CA SER A 90 -18.55 -4.61 6.01
C SER A 90 -19.59 -5.56 6.61
N ASP A 91 -20.86 -5.29 6.37
CA ASP A 91 -21.99 -6.09 6.89
C ASP A 91 -22.02 -7.51 6.31
N ALA A 92 -21.36 -7.74 5.19
CA ALA A 92 -21.23 -9.05 4.56
C ALA A 92 -19.84 -9.22 3.91
N PRO A 93 -19.33 -10.45 3.82
CA PRO A 93 -18.11 -10.76 3.08
C PRO A 93 -18.26 -10.36 1.61
N ARG A 94 -17.39 -9.48 1.13
CA ARG A 94 -17.36 -9.03 -0.27
C ARG A 94 -15.98 -8.53 -0.65
N VAL A 95 -15.69 -8.50 -1.94
CA VAL A 95 -14.55 -7.78 -2.47
C VAL A 95 -14.93 -6.30 -2.52
N GLU A 96 -14.30 -5.47 -1.70
CA GLU A 96 -14.56 -4.02 -1.68
C GLU A 96 -13.75 -3.30 -2.73
N ILE A 97 -12.45 -3.63 -2.85
CA ILE A 97 -11.51 -2.97 -3.74
C ILE A 97 -10.58 -4.01 -4.35
N ILE A 98 -10.28 -3.84 -5.63
CA ILE A 98 -9.20 -4.54 -6.33
C ILE A 98 -8.13 -3.50 -6.68
N ALA A 99 -6.96 -3.64 -6.10
CA ALA A 99 -5.82 -2.77 -6.37
C ALA A 99 -4.65 -3.58 -6.91
N GLY A 100 -3.83 -2.95 -7.74
CA GLY A 100 -2.64 -3.56 -8.30
C GLY A 100 -1.64 -2.50 -8.76
N CYS A 101 -0.39 -2.90 -8.87
CA CYS A 101 0.67 -2.06 -9.41
C CYS A 101 1.41 -2.78 -10.54
N ARG A 102 1.96 -2.00 -11.46
CA ARG A 102 2.76 -2.50 -12.58
C ARG A 102 4.24 -2.24 -12.33
N GLY A 103 5.11 -2.92 -13.09
CA GLY A 103 6.56 -2.69 -13.00
C GLY A 103 7.20 -3.31 -11.76
N ILE A 104 6.59 -4.37 -11.22
CA ILE A 104 7.14 -5.13 -10.10
C ILE A 104 8.05 -6.23 -10.64
N TYR A 105 9.19 -6.41 -9.99
CA TYR A 105 10.11 -7.51 -10.21
C TYR A 105 10.15 -8.41 -8.98
N ALA A 106 10.09 -9.72 -9.19
CA ALA A 106 10.38 -10.71 -8.16
C ALA A 106 11.89 -10.94 -8.13
N LEU A 107 12.50 -10.73 -6.98
CA LEU A 107 13.88 -11.08 -6.67
C LEU A 107 13.88 -12.25 -5.71
N GLU A 108 14.18 -13.43 -6.22
CA GLU A 108 14.19 -14.66 -5.45
C GLU A 108 15.62 -15.06 -5.10
N LEU A 109 15.84 -15.38 -3.83
CA LEU A 109 17.07 -15.91 -3.30
C LEU A 109 16.80 -17.30 -2.75
N PHE A 110 17.59 -18.25 -3.21
CA PHE A 110 17.57 -19.63 -2.77
C PHE A 110 18.93 -20.00 -2.18
N ASP A 111 18.91 -20.61 -1.01
CA ASP A 111 20.09 -21.20 -0.39
C ASP A 111 19.65 -22.38 0.47
N GLN A 112 20.33 -23.53 0.34
CA GLN A 112 20.05 -24.73 1.14
C GLN A 112 20.30 -24.49 2.63
N ASP A 113 21.30 -23.69 2.98
CA ASP A 113 21.68 -23.35 4.36
C ASP A 113 20.73 -22.30 4.99
N MET A 114 19.82 -21.74 4.21
CA MET A 114 18.78 -20.83 4.70
C MET A 114 17.81 -21.54 5.64
N ALA A 115 17.59 -22.83 5.45
CA ALA A 115 16.73 -23.64 6.31
C ALA A 115 17.26 -23.66 7.76
N GLY A 116 16.40 -23.22 8.70
CA GLY A 116 16.78 -23.07 10.12
C GLY A 116 17.49 -21.76 10.47
N ASN A 117 17.87 -20.93 9.50
CA ASN A 117 18.54 -19.64 9.71
C ASN A 117 17.88 -18.48 8.94
N LEU A 118 16.60 -18.61 8.59
CA LEU A 118 15.84 -17.67 7.78
C LEU A 118 15.89 -16.22 8.28
N THR A 119 15.83 -16.03 9.60
CA THR A 119 15.85 -14.67 10.20
C THR A 119 17.16 -13.93 9.89
N HIS A 120 18.29 -14.64 9.87
CA HIS A 120 19.58 -14.04 9.54
C HIS A 120 19.60 -13.61 8.07
N TYR A 121 19.28 -14.53 7.17
CA TYR A 121 19.24 -14.26 5.73
C TYR A 121 18.27 -13.12 5.39
N ASP A 122 17.05 -13.16 5.94
CA ASP A 122 16.06 -12.10 5.72
C ASP A 122 16.58 -10.71 6.13
N ARG A 123 17.23 -10.62 7.29
CA ARG A 123 17.80 -9.37 7.79
C ARG A 123 18.88 -8.83 6.86
N GLU A 124 19.82 -9.67 6.42
CA GLU A 124 20.92 -9.27 5.55
C GLU A 124 20.41 -8.84 4.16
N ILE A 125 19.49 -9.62 3.57
CA ILE A 125 18.86 -9.29 2.28
C ILE A 125 18.10 -7.96 2.38
N LEU A 126 17.30 -7.76 3.41
CA LEU A 126 16.56 -6.50 3.62
C LEU A 126 17.51 -5.32 3.83
N ALA A 127 18.60 -5.49 4.58
CA ALA A 127 19.59 -4.44 4.78
C ALA A 127 20.22 -4.02 3.45
N MET A 128 20.53 -4.98 2.59
CA MET A 128 21.09 -4.74 1.26
C MET A 128 20.08 -4.03 0.34
N ILE A 129 18.86 -4.55 0.22
CA ILE A 129 17.81 -3.93 -0.62
C ILE A 129 17.56 -2.47 -0.21
N ARG A 130 17.52 -2.18 1.10
CA ARG A 130 17.31 -0.83 1.62
C ARG A 130 18.38 0.17 1.20
N ARG A 131 19.62 -0.25 0.95
CA ARG A 131 20.71 0.62 0.46
C ARG A 131 20.37 1.22 -0.92
N PHE A 132 19.58 0.52 -1.73
CA PHE A 132 19.14 0.98 -3.04
C PHE A 132 17.89 1.88 -3.00
N ARG A 133 17.25 2.05 -1.83
CA ARG A 133 16.04 2.87 -1.63
C ARG A 133 14.88 2.49 -2.54
N VAL A 134 14.79 1.24 -2.96
CA VAL A 134 13.66 0.71 -3.73
C VAL A 134 12.51 0.33 -2.82
N GLN A 135 11.29 0.42 -3.33
CA GLN A 135 10.10 0.03 -2.57
C GLN A 135 9.94 -1.49 -2.59
N ILE A 136 9.78 -2.07 -1.41
CA ILE A 136 9.37 -3.46 -1.25
C ILE A 136 7.85 -3.47 -1.16
N VAL A 137 7.19 -4.12 -2.13
CA VAL A 137 5.72 -4.20 -2.21
C VAL A 137 5.20 -5.37 -1.40
N SER A 138 5.84 -6.53 -1.53
CA SER A 138 5.52 -7.75 -0.78
C SER A 138 6.75 -8.63 -0.62
N LYS A 139 6.63 -9.64 0.23
CA LYS A 139 7.67 -10.63 0.47
C LYS A 139 7.02 -11.97 0.79
N ASP A 140 7.56 -13.03 0.18
CA ASP A 140 7.23 -14.42 0.50
C ASP A 140 8.47 -15.13 1.06
N ILE A 141 8.26 -16.02 2.02
CA ILE A 141 9.31 -16.81 2.66
C ILE A 141 8.89 -18.28 2.68
N ASN A 142 9.76 -19.14 2.18
CA ASN A 142 9.70 -20.59 2.30
C ASN A 142 10.89 -21.11 3.14
N ALA A 143 11.02 -22.42 3.27
CA ALA A 143 12.08 -23.02 4.11
C ALA A 143 13.50 -22.61 3.69
N ASN A 144 13.75 -22.43 2.40
CA ASN A 144 15.07 -22.16 1.81
C ASN A 144 15.03 -21.11 0.69
N THR A 145 13.96 -20.33 0.63
CA THR A 145 13.74 -19.32 -0.42
C THR A 145 13.12 -18.09 0.17
N ILE A 146 13.64 -16.91 -0.18
CA ILE A 146 13.04 -15.62 0.14
C ILE A 146 12.83 -14.86 -1.16
N THR A 147 11.58 -14.49 -1.46
CA THR A 147 11.20 -13.71 -2.64
C THR A 147 10.78 -12.31 -2.21
N HIS A 148 11.43 -11.30 -2.75
CA HIS A 148 11.03 -9.89 -2.59
C HIS A 148 10.40 -9.38 -3.88
N TYR A 149 9.20 -8.83 -3.78
CA TYR A 149 8.53 -8.12 -4.88
C TYR A 149 8.85 -6.63 -4.79
N LEU A 150 9.62 -6.14 -5.76
CA LEU A 150 10.23 -4.81 -5.73
C LEU A 150 9.64 -3.92 -6.83
N SER A 151 9.20 -2.72 -6.46
CA SER A 151 8.89 -1.65 -7.42
C SER A 151 10.17 -0.86 -7.69
N ALA A 152 10.83 -1.15 -8.82
CA ALA A 152 12.12 -0.59 -9.19
C ALA A 152 12.35 -0.71 -10.69
N SER A 153 13.32 0.01 -11.23
CA SER A 153 13.76 -0.17 -12.61
C SER A 153 14.55 -1.47 -12.78
N LEU A 154 14.51 -2.06 -13.99
CA LEU A 154 15.33 -3.24 -14.31
C LEU A 154 16.82 -3.01 -14.05
N LYS A 155 17.31 -1.77 -14.21
CA LYS A 155 18.70 -1.41 -13.93
C LYS A 155 19.02 -1.54 -12.45
N GLU A 156 18.14 -1.10 -11.58
CA GLU A 156 18.28 -1.22 -10.11
C GLU A 156 18.23 -2.67 -9.68
N ILE A 157 17.28 -3.44 -10.20
CA ILE A 157 17.17 -4.89 -9.92
C ILE A 157 18.45 -5.64 -10.30
N LYS A 158 19.02 -5.36 -11.47
CA LYS A 158 20.30 -5.97 -11.88
C LYS A 158 21.48 -5.58 -10.96
N ARG A 159 21.47 -4.37 -10.40
CA ARG A 159 22.49 -3.96 -9.43
C ARG A 159 22.30 -4.67 -8.09
N ILE A 160 21.09 -4.71 -7.58
CA ILE A 160 20.76 -5.43 -6.33
C ILE A 160 21.17 -6.90 -6.45
N ARG A 161 20.79 -7.56 -7.56
CA ARG A 161 21.17 -8.96 -7.82
C ARG A 161 22.68 -9.16 -7.74
N ARG A 162 23.47 -8.34 -8.43
CA ARG A 162 24.95 -8.45 -8.42
C ARG A 162 25.55 -8.31 -7.03
N GLU A 163 25.02 -7.40 -6.22
CA GLU A 163 25.49 -7.23 -4.84
C GLU A 163 25.14 -8.44 -3.97
N LEU A 164 23.94 -9.02 -4.16
CA LEU A 164 23.53 -10.23 -3.44
C LEU A 164 24.34 -11.47 -3.86
N GLU A 165 24.73 -11.58 -5.14
CA GLU A 165 25.57 -12.67 -5.65
C GLU A 165 27.05 -12.55 -5.20
N SER A 166 27.47 -11.40 -4.63
CA SER A 166 28.85 -11.14 -4.19
C SER A 166 29.09 -11.41 -2.70
N VAL A 167 28.04 -11.75 -1.95
CA VAL A 167 28.08 -12.06 -0.50
C VAL A 167 27.97 -13.54 -0.29
#